data_6bae833a9a9fafd12e387aaf0572815f
#
_entry.id   6bae833a9a9fafd12e387aaf0572815f
#
_cell.length_a   1.000
_cell.length_b   1.000
_cell.length_c   1.000
_cell.angle_alpha   90.00
_cell.angle_beta   90.00
_cell.angle_gamma   90.00
#
_symmetry.space_group_name_H-M   'P 1'
#
loop_
_entity.id
_entity.type
_entity.pdbx_description
1 polymer ?
#
loop_
_entity_poly.entity_id
_entity_poly.type
_entity_poly.pdbx_seq_one_letter_code
_entity_poly.pdbx_strand_id
1 'polypeptide(L)'
;MGFNGKSLIFVGAILFIFQIANFFSIETITPELERAQVLSAIASLIIILIGFLFKQFEPLSGERVDLKGENKFLFDKNIPNQVIDELAWGSEAILTSTAAAAILIHNDGVNVLRRGITSNTEFKPGETCLRSIKDMKIISLANTKFYPGRDEFFDFCADIPSILVVPINSKAFILIGGWSAESFTSLHLSIKVDRSANCPPVIAKVSVLTPVLEKWLKNWSKKINDIFSKNNI
;
A
#
# COMPACT_ATOMS: atom_id res chain seq x y z
N MET A 1 -12.69 8.95 16.39
CA MET A 1 -13.45 9.83 15.47
C MET A 1 -12.50 10.31 14.39
N GLY A 2 -12.55 9.71 13.20
CA GLY A 2 -11.71 10.18 12.08
C GLY A 2 -12.31 11.46 11.51
N PHE A 3 -11.55 12.54 11.53
CA PHE A 3 -11.94 13.78 10.83
C PHE A 3 -11.88 13.51 9.32
N ASN A 4 -13.05 13.52 8.69
CA ASN A 4 -13.18 13.28 7.25
C ASN A 4 -12.95 14.62 6.52
N GLY A 5 -12.11 14.68 5.48
CA GLY A 5 -11.83 15.91 4.73
C GLY A 5 -13.10 16.62 4.25
N LYS A 6 -14.16 15.86 3.92
CA LYS A 6 -15.48 16.39 3.57
C LYS A 6 -16.13 17.18 4.69
N SER A 7 -15.99 16.74 5.94
CA SER A 7 -16.55 17.42 7.12
C SER A 7 -15.85 18.77 7.35
N LEU A 8 -14.52 18.84 7.15
CA LEU A 8 -13.75 20.09 7.29
C LEU A 8 -14.15 21.13 6.22
N ILE A 9 -14.31 20.68 4.96
CA ILE A 9 -14.79 21.56 3.89
C ILE A 9 -16.18 22.12 4.21
N PHE A 10 -17.08 21.28 4.70
CA PHE A 10 -18.43 21.67 5.06
C PHE A 10 -18.47 22.70 6.21
N VAL A 11 -17.67 22.46 7.26
CA VAL A 11 -17.55 23.41 8.38
C VAL A 11 -16.97 24.75 7.93
N GLY A 12 -15.88 24.72 7.13
CA GLY A 12 -15.28 25.93 6.57
C GLY A 12 -16.25 26.73 5.67
N ALA A 13 -17.05 26.03 4.85
CA ALA A 13 -18.06 26.68 4.01
C ALA A 13 -19.19 27.33 4.83
N ILE A 14 -19.66 26.67 5.88
CA ILE A 14 -20.66 27.27 6.80
C ILE A 14 -20.11 28.52 7.47
N LEU A 15 -18.90 28.46 8.02
CA LEU A 15 -18.26 29.62 8.64
C LEU A 15 -18.12 30.79 7.67
N PHE A 16 -17.76 30.51 6.41
CA PHE A 16 -17.65 31.52 5.36
C PHE A 16 -19.00 32.16 5.00
N ILE A 17 -20.08 31.36 4.94
CA ILE A 17 -21.44 31.87 4.70
C ILE A 17 -21.91 32.76 5.86
N PHE A 18 -21.68 32.36 7.11
CA PHE A 18 -22.02 33.17 8.28
C PHE A 18 -21.28 34.50 8.26
N GLN A 19 -20.02 34.53 7.82
CA GLN A 19 -19.28 35.75 7.70
C GLN A 19 -19.83 36.68 6.61
N ILE A 20 -20.22 36.15 5.46
CA ILE A 20 -20.89 36.93 4.42
C ILE A 20 -22.19 37.53 4.94
N ALA A 21 -23.01 36.73 5.63
CA ALA A 21 -24.25 37.19 6.22
C ALA A 21 -24.03 38.32 7.25
N ASN A 22 -23.01 38.17 8.11
CA ASN A 22 -22.61 39.17 9.08
C ASN A 22 -22.17 40.47 8.39
N PHE A 23 -21.41 40.38 7.29
CA PHE A 23 -20.96 41.54 6.53
C PHE A 23 -22.14 42.40 5.99
N PHE A 24 -23.18 41.73 5.48
CA PHE A 24 -24.39 42.44 4.95
C PHE A 24 -25.31 42.97 6.08
N SER A 25 -25.15 42.50 7.31
CA SER A 25 -25.97 42.93 8.46
C SER A 25 -25.41 44.15 9.20
N ILE A 26 -24.19 44.58 8.88
CA ILE A 26 -23.52 45.69 9.59
C ILE A 26 -23.82 46.99 8.92
N GLU A 27 -24.40 47.94 9.68
CA GLU A 27 -24.69 49.27 9.19
C GLU A 27 -23.49 50.24 9.22
N THR A 28 -22.57 50.05 10.20
CA THR A 28 -21.37 50.90 10.36
C THR A 28 -20.11 50.03 10.51
N ILE A 29 -19.14 50.26 9.67
CA ILE A 29 -17.88 49.51 9.65
C ILE A 29 -16.85 50.30 10.47
N THR A 30 -16.38 49.73 11.61
CA THR A 30 -15.25 50.28 12.34
C THR A 30 -13.94 49.61 11.92
N PRO A 31 -12.75 50.24 12.03
CA PRO A 31 -11.48 49.65 11.63
C PRO A 31 -11.15 48.34 12.36
N GLU A 32 -11.60 48.17 13.60
CA GLU A 32 -11.43 46.94 14.38
C GLU A 32 -12.28 45.83 13.81
N LEU A 33 -13.52 46.14 13.43
CA LEU A 33 -14.45 45.16 12.84
C LEU A 33 -13.97 44.70 11.46
N GLU A 34 -13.44 45.61 10.65
CA GLU A 34 -12.85 45.29 9.34
C GLU A 34 -11.70 44.29 9.47
N ARG A 35 -10.78 44.52 10.42
CA ARG A 35 -9.66 43.59 10.71
C ARG A 35 -10.15 42.25 11.17
N ALA A 36 -11.14 42.19 12.05
CA ALA A 36 -11.72 40.93 12.53
C ALA A 36 -12.38 40.15 11.38
N GLN A 37 -13.07 40.83 10.46
CA GLN A 37 -13.68 40.19 9.29
C GLN A 37 -12.65 39.60 8.32
N VAL A 38 -11.58 40.35 8.02
CA VAL A 38 -10.50 39.85 7.17
C VAL A 38 -9.82 38.62 7.79
N LEU A 39 -9.52 38.64 9.09
CA LEU A 39 -8.93 37.48 9.76
C LEU A 39 -9.84 36.26 9.75
N SER A 40 -11.13 36.46 9.98
CA SER A 40 -12.13 35.40 9.97
C SER A 40 -12.32 34.80 8.55
N ALA A 41 -12.25 35.64 7.49
CA ALA A 41 -12.27 35.19 6.10
C ALA A 41 -11.06 34.29 5.78
N ILE A 42 -9.88 34.75 6.15
CA ILE A 42 -8.63 33.99 5.97
C ILE A 42 -8.72 32.65 6.72
N ALA A 43 -9.18 32.64 7.97
CA ALA A 43 -9.30 31.43 8.76
C ALA A 43 -10.26 30.41 8.13
N SER A 44 -11.44 30.85 7.64
CA SER A 44 -12.41 29.96 6.97
C SER A 44 -11.86 29.38 5.67
N LEU A 45 -11.13 30.19 4.87
CA LEU A 45 -10.46 29.70 3.65
C LEU A 45 -9.36 28.69 3.96
N ILE A 46 -8.59 28.90 5.02
CA ILE A 46 -7.56 27.94 5.47
C ILE A 46 -8.20 26.61 5.87
N ILE A 47 -9.34 26.63 6.58
CA ILE A 47 -10.06 25.40 6.98
C ILE A 47 -10.55 24.65 5.74
N ILE A 48 -11.10 25.36 4.73
CA ILE A 48 -11.53 24.77 3.46
C ILE A 48 -10.32 24.16 2.73
N LEU A 49 -9.21 24.87 2.66
CA LEU A 49 -7.99 24.41 1.99
C LEU A 49 -7.44 23.15 2.66
N ILE A 50 -7.36 23.16 4.01
CA ILE A 50 -6.95 21.98 4.77
C ILE A 50 -7.89 20.81 4.49
N GLY A 51 -9.20 21.02 4.50
CA GLY A 51 -10.19 19.98 4.18
C GLY A 51 -10.01 19.42 2.77
N PHE A 52 -9.68 20.27 1.79
CA PHE A 52 -9.38 19.85 0.43
C PHE A 52 -8.08 19.03 0.35
N LEU A 53 -7.03 19.45 1.05
CA LEU A 53 -5.79 18.69 1.14
C LEU A 53 -6.02 17.32 1.79
N PHE A 54 -6.75 17.26 2.91
CA PHE A 54 -7.10 15.98 3.54
C PHE A 54 -7.87 15.06 2.60
N LYS A 55 -8.80 15.60 1.78
CA LYS A 55 -9.50 14.81 0.77
C LYS A 55 -8.59 14.27 -0.34
N GLN A 56 -7.56 15.04 -0.74
CA GLN A 56 -6.55 14.56 -1.70
C GLN A 56 -5.63 13.50 -1.09
N PHE A 57 -5.40 13.57 0.22
CA PHE A 57 -4.57 12.60 0.96
C PHE A 57 -5.36 11.41 1.51
N GLU A 58 -6.70 11.35 1.37
CA GLU A 58 -7.42 10.11 1.61
C GLU A 58 -6.86 9.06 0.63
N PRO A 59 -6.09 8.05 1.13
CA PRO A 59 -5.71 6.96 0.26
C PRO A 59 -7.01 6.36 -0.28
N LEU A 60 -7.13 6.25 -1.59
CA LEU A 60 -8.12 5.38 -2.21
C LEU A 60 -7.81 3.99 -1.65
N SER A 61 -8.43 3.66 -0.52
CA SER A 61 -8.40 2.29 -0.01
C SER A 61 -9.06 1.47 -1.11
N GLY A 62 -8.22 0.79 -1.90
CA GLY A 62 -8.70 -0.11 -2.92
C GLY A 62 -9.71 -1.03 -2.26
N GLU A 63 -10.82 -1.25 -2.91
CA GLU A 63 -11.87 -2.14 -2.44
C GLU A 63 -11.23 -3.48 -2.08
N ARG A 64 -11.37 -3.91 -0.81
CA ARG A 64 -10.86 -5.20 -0.37
C ARG A 64 -11.55 -6.29 -1.15
N VAL A 65 -10.77 -7.15 -1.76
CA VAL A 65 -11.27 -8.32 -2.48
C VAL A 65 -11.41 -9.47 -1.49
N ASP A 66 -12.54 -10.17 -1.53
CA ASP A 66 -12.69 -11.43 -0.80
C ASP A 66 -11.78 -12.49 -1.44
N LEU A 67 -10.67 -12.76 -0.78
CA LEU A 67 -9.69 -13.75 -1.23
C LEU A 67 -10.17 -15.16 -0.89
N LYS A 68 -10.10 -16.05 -1.88
CA LYS A 68 -10.39 -17.48 -1.71
C LYS A 68 -9.14 -18.15 -1.12
N GLY A 69 -9.24 -18.61 0.12
CA GLY A 69 -8.15 -19.31 0.80
C GLY A 69 -8.43 -19.47 2.27
N GLU A 70 -7.54 -20.15 2.95
CA GLU A 70 -7.59 -20.34 4.39
C GLU A 70 -6.45 -19.55 5.05
N ASN A 71 -6.75 -18.94 6.20
CA ASN A 71 -5.69 -18.31 6.97
C ASN A 71 -4.82 -19.39 7.62
N LYS A 72 -3.58 -19.50 7.16
CA LYS A 72 -2.64 -20.53 7.58
C LYS A 72 -1.32 -19.92 8.02
N PHE A 73 -0.63 -20.67 8.87
CA PHE A 73 0.76 -20.46 9.21
C PHE A 73 1.47 -21.80 9.03
N LEU A 74 2.23 -21.92 7.94
CA LEU A 74 2.95 -23.11 7.56
C LEU A 74 4.45 -22.78 7.43
N PHE A 75 5.29 -23.69 7.88
CA PHE A 75 6.74 -23.60 7.72
C PHE A 75 7.33 -24.98 7.42
N ASP A 76 8.51 -25.01 6.82
CA ASP A 76 9.23 -26.25 6.56
C ASP A 76 9.76 -26.82 7.88
N LYS A 77 9.55 -28.12 8.09
CA LYS A 77 9.95 -28.84 9.31
C LYS A 77 11.47 -28.95 9.50
N ASN A 78 12.24 -28.74 8.45
CA ASN A 78 13.69 -28.85 8.47
C ASN A 78 14.41 -27.58 8.97
N ILE A 79 13.66 -26.55 9.34
CA ILE A 79 14.21 -25.24 9.72
C ILE A 79 14.44 -25.19 11.23
N PRO A 80 15.59 -24.67 11.70
CA PRO A 80 15.85 -24.48 13.12
C PRO A 80 14.84 -23.53 13.78
N ASN A 81 14.43 -23.82 15.03
CA ASN A 81 13.43 -23.04 15.76
C ASN A 81 13.76 -21.53 15.83
N GLN A 82 15.03 -21.16 16.02
CA GLN A 82 15.46 -19.76 16.06
C GLN A 82 15.17 -19.01 14.76
N VAL A 83 15.28 -19.70 13.61
CA VAL A 83 14.96 -19.12 12.30
C VAL A 83 13.46 -18.96 12.16
N ILE A 84 12.68 -19.95 12.62
CA ILE A 84 11.21 -19.91 12.59
C ILE A 84 10.71 -18.70 13.38
N ASP A 85 11.25 -18.45 14.59
CA ASP A 85 10.84 -17.33 15.44
C ASP A 85 11.04 -15.97 14.73
N GLU A 86 12.19 -15.79 14.09
CA GLU A 86 12.49 -14.56 13.33
C GLU A 86 11.56 -14.38 12.12
N LEU A 87 11.34 -15.47 11.36
CA LEU A 87 10.46 -15.43 10.19
C LEU A 87 8.99 -15.24 10.61
N ALA A 88 8.57 -15.85 11.72
CA ALA A 88 7.24 -15.69 12.29
C ALA A 88 7.00 -14.24 12.71
N TRP A 89 7.94 -13.64 13.44
CA TRP A 89 7.86 -12.25 13.87
C TRP A 89 7.80 -11.29 12.67
N GLY A 90 8.72 -11.43 11.72
CA GLY A 90 8.77 -10.56 10.55
C GLY A 90 7.54 -10.68 9.65
N SER A 91 7.03 -11.89 9.44
CA SER A 91 5.80 -12.11 8.67
C SER A 91 4.57 -11.52 9.37
N GLU A 92 4.47 -11.65 10.72
CA GLU A 92 3.40 -11.01 11.49
C GLU A 92 3.46 -9.49 11.38
N ALA A 93 4.65 -8.92 11.52
CA ALA A 93 4.85 -7.48 11.41
C ALA A 93 4.38 -6.95 10.04
N ILE A 94 4.66 -7.66 8.94
CA ILE A 94 4.16 -7.28 7.60
C ILE A 94 2.64 -7.35 7.54
N LEU A 95 2.04 -8.47 7.96
CA LEU A 95 0.59 -8.68 7.85
C LEU A 95 -0.22 -7.71 8.72
N THR A 96 0.32 -7.28 9.86
CA THR A 96 -0.36 -6.39 10.80
C THR A 96 -0.13 -4.90 10.51
N SER A 97 1.05 -4.54 9.98
CA SER A 97 1.43 -3.13 9.75
C SER A 97 1.17 -2.65 8.32
N THR A 98 0.83 -3.56 7.39
CA THR A 98 0.59 -3.21 5.99
C THR A 98 -0.75 -3.73 5.49
N ALA A 99 -1.10 -3.40 4.24
CA ALA A 99 -2.27 -3.97 3.56
C ALA A 99 -1.99 -5.35 2.95
N ALA A 100 -1.08 -6.12 3.55
CA ALA A 100 -0.76 -7.48 3.12
C ALA A 100 -1.85 -8.48 3.58
N ALA A 101 -2.20 -9.42 2.71
CA ALA A 101 -3.13 -10.50 2.96
C ALA A 101 -2.42 -11.83 3.18
N ALA A 102 -1.30 -12.03 2.50
CA ALA A 102 -0.52 -13.25 2.53
C ALA A 102 0.96 -12.96 2.31
N ILE A 103 1.79 -13.82 2.86
CA ILE A 103 3.25 -13.80 2.68
C ILE A 103 3.78 -15.21 2.46
N LEU A 104 4.74 -15.35 1.56
CA LEU A 104 5.47 -16.56 1.30
C LEU A 104 6.96 -16.25 1.22
N ILE A 105 7.78 -17.07 1.85
CA ILE A 105 9.22 -17.05 1.72
C ILE A 105 9.65 -18.35 1.05
N HIS A 106 10.36 -18.20 -0.06
CA HIS A 106 10.85 -19.30 -0.87
C HIS A 106 12.37 -19.30 -0.91
N ASN A 107 12.98 -20.45 -0.79
CA ASN A 107 14.42 -20.62 -0.91
C ASN A 107 14.78 -21.95 -1.57
N ASP A 108 15.58 -21.90 -2.63
CA ASP A 108 16.16 -23.05 -3.34
C ASP A 108 15.14 -24.19 -3.65
N GLY A 109 13.97 -23.83 -4.17
CA GLY A 109 12.91 -24.79 -4.52
C GLY A 109 11.96 -25.16 -3.38
N VAL A 110 12.21 -24.68 -2.15
CA VAL A 110 11.40 -25.01 -0.96
C VAL A 110 10.61 -23.79 -0.46
N ASN A 111 9.34 -24.00 -0.12
CA ASN A 111 8.52 -22.97 0.53
C ASN A 111 8.80 -22.95 2.03
N VAL A 112 9.73 -22.11 2.45
CA VAL A 112 10.24 -21.98 3.83
C VAL A 112 9.15 -21.57 4.81
N LEU A 113 8.33 -20.59 4.42
CA LEU A 113 7.23 -20.08 5.23
C LEU A 113 6.06 -19.63 4.34
N ARG A 114 4.84 -19.96 4.77
CA ARG A 114 3.58 -19.42 4.19
C ARG A 114 2.68 -18.96 5.32
N ARG A 115 2.20 -17.72 5.23
CA ARG A 115 1.33 -17.13 6.26
C ARG A 115 0.27 -16.23 5.67
N GLY A 116 -0.91 -16.20 6.29
CA GLY A 116 -2.07 -15.43 5.84
C GLY A 116 -3.01 -16.24 4.95
N ILE A 117 -3.77 -15.57 4.08
CA ILE A 117 -4.73 -16.22 3.18
C ILE A 117 -3.97 -16.88 2.02
N THR A 118 -3.83 -18.19 2.07
CA THR A 118 -3.07 -18.94 1.08
C THR A 118 -3.87 -20.10 0.49
N SER A 119 -3.52 -20.49 -0.73
CA SER A 119 -4.04 -21.72 -1.38
C SER A 119 -3.53 -22.98 -0.67
N ASN A 120 -4.17 -24.12 -0.92
CA ASN A 120 -3.73 -25.43 -0.45
C ASN A 120 -2.67 -26.06 -1.36
N THR A 121 -2.46 -25.50 -2.55
CA THR A 121 -1.49 -25.98 -3.53
C THR A 121 -0.08 -25.55 -3.18
N GLU A 122 0.90 -26.33 -3.60
CA GLU A 122 2.31 -25.97 -3.44
C GLU A 122 2.68 -24.89 -4.45
N PHE A 123 3.20 -23.78 -3.97
CA PHE A 123 3.63 -22.68 -4.84
C PHE A 123 4.94 -23.02 -5.55
N LYS A 124 4.96 -22.82 -6.87
CA LYS A 124 6.16 -22.93 -7.71
C LYS A 124 6.49 -21.57 -8.31
N PRO A 125 7.77 -21.11 -8.18
CA PRO A 125 8.18 -19.83 -8.73
C PRO A 125 7.98 -19.76 -10.25
N GLY A 126 7.28 -18.73 -10.70
CA GLY A 126 7.12 -18.41 -12.12
C GLY A 126 8.17 -17.42 -12.63
N GLU A 127 7.95 -16.92 -13.85
CA GLU A 127 8.88 -16.06 -14.55
C GLU A 127 9.16 -14.74 -13.82
N THR A 128 8.14 -14.15 -13.19
CA THR A 128 8.27 -12.89 -12.44
C THR A 128 9.17 -13.05 -11.23
N CYS A 129 8.99 -14.15 -10.48
CA CYS A 129 9.83 -14.44 -9.33
C CYS A 129 11.29 -14.68 -9.73
N LEU A 130 11.52 -15.47 -10.79
CA LEU A 130 12.85 -15.75 -11.32
C LEU A 130 13.53 -14.48 -11.85
N ARG A 131 12.77 -13.60 -12.51
CA ARG A 131 13.29 -12.30 -12.98
C ARG A 131 13.68 -11.40 -11.82
N SER A 132 12.87 -11.36 -10.74
CA SER A 132 13.21 -10.59 -9.56
C SER A 132 14.53 -11.04 -8.94
N ILE A 133 14.75 -12.35 -8.83
CA ILE A 133 15.99 -12.94 -8.32
C ILE A 133 17.17 -12.59 -9.24
N LYS A 134 17.03 -12.82 -10.55
CA LYS A 134 18.08 -12.59 -11.53
C LYS A 134 18.56 -11.14 -11.55
N ASP A 135 17.62 -10.20 -11.51
CA ASP A 135 17.91 -8.77 -11.60
C ASP A 135 18.19 -8.15 -10.22
N MET A 136 18.00 -8.92 -9.12
CA MET A 136 18.07 -8.46 -7.72
C MET A 136 17.26 -7.18 -7.50
N LYS A 137 16.06 -7.12 -8.11
CA LYS A 137 15.16 -5.97 -8.05
C LYS A 137 13.80 -6.37 -7.50
N ILE A 138 13.26 -5.49 -6.65
CA ILE A 138 11.88 -5.61 -6.19
C ILE A 138 10.94 -5.41 -7.38
N ILE A 139 10.01 -6.34 -7.57
CA ILE A 139 8.95 -6.25 -8.58
C ILE A 139 7.63 -6.04 -7.85
N SER A 140 6.93 -4.96 -8.19
CA SER A 140 5.61 -4.65 -7.66
C SER A 140 4.57 -4.68 -8.76
N LEU A 141 3.59 -5.56 -8.62
CA LEU A 141 2.41 -5.66 -9.48
C LEU A 141 1.24 -5.00 -8.75
N ALA A 142 0.95 -3.76 -9.13
CA ALA A 142 -0.09 -2.96 -8.49
C ALA A 142 -1.49 -3.54 -8.72
N ASN A 143 -1.73 -4.17 -9.87
CA ASN A 143 -2.99 -4.84 -10.19
C ASN A 143 -2.72 -6.07 -11.06
N THR A 144 -2.89 -7.25 -10.48
CA THR A 144 -2.65 -8.54 -11.15
C THR A 144 -3.66 -8.82 -12.27
N LYS A 145 -4.87 -8.22 -12.24
CA LYS A 145 -5.89 -8.43 -13.29
C LYS A 145 -5.40 -8.03 -14.68
N PHE A 146 -4.47 -7.07 -14.76
CA PHE A 146 -3.91 -6.59 -16.02
C PHE A 146 -2.57 -7.23 -16.35
N TYR A 147 -2.09 -8.15 -15.52
CA TYR A 147 -0.81 -8.81 -15.74
C TYR A 147 -1.01 -10.13 -16.50
N PRO A 148 -0.41 -10.32 -17.69
CA PRO A 148 -0.59 -11.53 -18.51
C PRO A 148 -0.14 -12.81 -17.81
N GLY A 149 0.90 -12.73 -16.97
CA GLY A 149 1.46 -13.87 -16.22
C GLY A 149 0.85 -14.10 -14.85
N ARG A 150 -0.36 -13.59 -14.58
CA ARG A 150 -1.01 -13.68 -13.25
C ARG A 150 -1.21 -15.13 -12.77
N ASP A 151 -1.29 -16.07 -13.70
CA ASP A 151 -1.58 -17.48 -13.40
C ASP A 151 -0.46 -18.12 -12.57
N GLU A 152 0.78 -17.58 -12.62
CA GLU A 152 1.88 -18.04 -11.77
C GLU A 152 1.60 -17.85 -10.26
N PHE A 153 0.66 -16.97 -9.89
CA PHE A 153 0.34 -16.66 -8.50
C PHE A 153 -0.90 -17.41 -7.97
N PHE A 154 -1.60 -18.19 -8.78
CA PHE A 154 -2.79 -18.92 -8.33
C PHE A 154 -2.48 -19.92 -7.23
N ASP A 155 -1.32 -20.57 -7.28
CA ASP A 155 -0.87 -21.51 -6.25
C ASP A 155 -0.47 -20.82 -4.95
N PHE A 156 -0.16 -19.52 -4.98
CA PHE A 156 0.08 -18.72 -3.79
C PHE A 156 -1.25 -18.29 -3.15
N CYS A 157 -2.06 -17.56 -3.88
CA CYS A 157 -3.39 -17.14 -3.47
C CYS A 157 -4.24 -16.82 -4.72
N ALA A 158 -5.36 -17.50 -4.88
CA ALA A 158 -6.25 -17.28 -6.01
C ALA A 158 -6.82 -15.85 -5.97
N ASP A 159 -6.88 -15.21 -7.14
CA ASP A 159 -7.46 -13.88 -7.35
C ASP A 159 -6.82 -12.74 -6.53
N ILE A 160 -5.55 -12.90 -6.11
CA ILE A 160 -4.84 -11.86 -5.37
C ILE A 160 -4.67 -10.58 -6.19
N PRO A 161 -5.14 -9.41 -5.69
CA PRO A 161 -5.23 -8.21 -6.51
C PRO A 161 -3.92 -7.46 -6.70
N SER A 162 -2.97 -7.60 -5.79
CA SER A 162 -1.64 -6.98 -5.90
C SER A 162 -0.55 -7.86 -5.31
N ILE A 163 0.64 -7.80 -5.89
CA ILE A 163 1.77 -8.64 -5.51
C ILE A 163 3.05 -7.83 -5.44
N LEU A 164 3.86 -8.16 -4.46
CA LEU A 164 5.20 -7.65 -4.28
C LEU A 164 6.18 -8.82 -4.17
N VAL A 165 7.17 -8.85 -5.06
CA VAL A 165 8.27 -9.83 -5.03
C VAL A 165 9.55 -9.12 -4.59
N VAL A 166 10.13 -9.58 -3.49
CA VAL A 166 11.37 -9.02 -2.91
C VAL A 166 12.46 -10.09 -2.95
N PRO A 167 13.52 -9.90 -3.75
CA PRO A 167 14.61 -10.86 -3.77
C PRO A 167 15.41 -10.78 -2.46
N ILE A 168 15.85 -11.94 -1.97
CA ILE A 168 16.74 -12.07 -0.81
C ILE A 168 18.16 -12.32 -1.29
N ASN A 169 18.33 -13.33 -2.15
CA ASN A 169 19.59 -13.70 -2.78
C ASN A 169 19.32 -14.34 -4.15
N SER A 170 20.32 -15.00 -4.74
CA SER A 170 20.20 -15.65 -6.05
C SER A 170 19.24 -16.85 -6.10
N LYS A 171 18.75 -17.33 -4.96
CA LYS A 171 17.89 -18.53 -4.86
C LYS A 171 16.62 -18.29 -4.04
N ALA A 172 16.57 -17.20 -3.26
CA ALA A 172 15.52 -16.91 -2.31
C ALA A 172 14.82 -15.58 -2.56
N PHE A 173 13.50 -15.54 -2.29
CA PHE A 173 12.68 -14.34 -2.37
C PHE A 173 11.52 -14.36 -1.37
N ILE A 174 10.97 -13.18 -1.12
CA ILE A 174 9.74 -12.99 -0.37
C ILE A 174 8.65 -12.59 -1.36
N LEU A 175 7.51 -13.25 -1.29
CA LEU A 175 6.30 -12.92 -2.04
C LEU A 175 5.25 -12.40 -1.07
N ILE A 176 4.73 -11.20 -1.31
CA ILE A 176 3.72 -10.56 -0.47
C ILE A 176 2.51 -10.24 -1.34
N GLY A 177 1.35 -10.70 -0.92
CA GLY A 177 0.09 -10.41 -1.58
C GLY A 177 -0.76 -9.41 -0.80
N GLY A 178 -1.42 -8.49 -1.49
CA GLY A 178 -2.23 -7.45 -0.88
C GLY A 178 -3.73 -7.70 -0.96
N TRP A 179 -4.51 -7.11 -0.02
CA TRP A 179 -5.97 -7.21 0.03
C TRP A 179 -6.68 -6.48 -1.12
N SER A 180 -6.05 -5.49 -1.71
CA SER A 180 -6.63 -4.65 -2.76
C SER A 180 -5.61 -4.35 -3.85
N ALA A 181 -6.09 -3.92 -4.99
CA ALA A 181 -5.21 -3.33 -5.99
C ALA A 181 -4.46 -2.14 -5.37
N GLU A 182 -3.21 -1.94 -5.77
CA GLU A 182 -2.36 -0.85 -5.29
C GLU A 182 -2.01 -0.89 -3.79
N SER A 183 -2.20 -2.03 -3.09
CA SER A 183 -1.92 -2.17 -1.64
C SER A 183 -0.50 -1.74 -1.23
N PHE A 184 0.47 -1.83 -2.12
CA PHE A 184 1.88 -1.51 -1.86
C PHE A 184 2.34 -0.25 -2.59
N THR A 185 1.41 0.52 -3.16
CA THR A 185 1.73 1.76 -3.87
C THR A 185 1.64 2.93 -2.89
N SER A 186 2.68 3.76 -2.84
CA SER A 186 2.60 5.03 -2.13
C SER A 186 1.62 5.97 -2.85
N LEU A 187 0.96 6.83 -2.06
CA LEU A 187 0.06 7.87 -2.54
C LEU A 187 0.54 8.48 -3.87
N HIS A 188 -0.11 8.10 -4.95
CA HIS A 188 0.07 8.78 -6.22
C HIS A 188 -0.86 9.97 -6.25
N LEU A 189 -0.28 11.17 -6.35
CA LEU A 189 -0.99 12.34 -6.87
C LEU A 189 -1.50 11.96 -8.26
N SER A 190 -2.76 11.53 -8.36
CA SER A 190 -3.42 11.31 -9.64
C SER A 190 -3.71 12.67 -10.24
N ILE A 191 -2.73 13.24 -10.93
CA ILE A 191 -3.00 14.31 -11.89
C ILE A 191 -3.78 13.63 -13.02
N LYS A 192 -5.10 13.77 -13.01
CA LYS A 192 -5.95 13.49 -14.17
C LYS A 192 -5.51 14.44 -15.27
N VAL A 193 -4.61 14.01 -16.11
CA VAL A 193 -4.39 14.66 -17.41
C VAL A 193 -5.54 14.20 -18.28
N ASP A 194 -6.54 15.07 -18.41
CA ASP A 194 -7.61 14.95 -19.40
C ASP A 194 -6.96 15.09 -20.78
N ARG A 195 -6.72 13.97 -21.44
CA ARG A 195 -6.35 13.95 -22.86
C ARG A 195 -7.54 13.42 -23.64
N SER A 196 -8.35 14.33 -24.11
CA SER A 196 -9.23 14.09 -25.24
C SER A 196 -8.39 13.79 -26.48
N ALA A 197 -8.18 12.52 -26.81
CA ALA A 197 -7.96 12.00 -28.16
C ALA A 197 -7.62 10.50 -28.10
N ASN A 198 -8.48 9.67 -28.60
CA ASN A 198 -8.35 8.38 -29.29
C ASN A 198 -7.00 7.62 -29.19
N CYS A 199 -6.50 7.36 -27.99
CA CYS A 199 -5.46 6.36 -27.76
C CYS A 199 -5.80 5.63 -26.46
N PRO A 200 -5.80 4.28 -26.41
CA PRO A 200 -6.02 3.58 -25.15
C PRO A 200 -4.93 4.04 -24.18
N PRO A 201 -5.28 4.43 -22.94
CA PRO A 201 -4.27 4.85 -21.97
C PRO A 201 -3.39 3.65 -21.65
N VAL A 202 -2.19 3.62 -22.17
CA VAL A 202 -1.11 2.80 -21.61
C VAL A 202 -0.76 3.45 -20.29
N ILE A 203 -1.49 3.07 -19.24
CA ILE A 203 -1.18 3.45 -17.87
C ILE A 203 0.00 2.57 -17.44
N ALA A 204 1.20 2.98 -17.81
CA ALA A 204 2.39 2.55 -17.12
C ALA A 204 2.38 3.23 -15.73
N LYS A 205 1.57 2.72 -14.81
CA LYS A 205 1.66 3.08 -13.40
C LYS A 205 2.94 2.46 -12.88
N VAL A 206 3.99 3.24 -12.80
CA VAL A 206 5.16 2.90 -12.00
C VAL A 206 4.70 2.97 -10.54
N SER A 207 4.37 1.82 -9.97
CA SER A 207 4.05 1.71 -8.56
C SER A 207 5.32 1.90 -7.75
N VAL A 208 5.41 3.03 -7.07
CA VAL A 208 6.51 3.32 -6.14
C VAL A 208 6.09 2.81 -4.76
N LEU A 209 6.82 1.82 -4.25
CA LEU A 209 6.70 1.39 -2.85
C LEU A 209 6.87 2.60 -1.92
N THR A 210 6.12 2.60 -0.81
CA THR A 210 6.40 3.58 0.25
C THR A 210 7.87 3.45 0.65
N PRO A 211 8.67 4.52 0.64
CA PRO A 211 10.12 4.43 0.89
C PRO A 211 10.47 3.75 2.22
N VAL A 212 9.59 3.89 3.21
CA VAL A 212 9.73 3.26 4.52
C VAL A 212 9.59 1.74 4.41
N LEU A 213 8.57 1.25 3.70
CA LEU A 213 8.33 -0.18 3.51
C LEU A 213 9.45 -0.81 2.69
N GLU A 214 9.89 -0.14 1.63
CA GLU A 214 11.01 -0.62 0.80
C GLU A 214 12.31 -0.76 1.60
N LYS A 215 12.65 0.26 2.41
CA LYS A 215 13.83 0.24 3.28
C LYS A 215 13.73 -0.88 4.31
N TRP A 216 12.56 -1.07 4.92
CA TRP A 216 12.33 -2.10 5.90
C TRP A 216 12.46 -3.51 5.26
N LEU A 217 11.83 -3.73 4.11
CA LEU A 217 11.91 -4.99 3.36
C LEU A 217 13.34 -5.33 2.93
N LYS A 218 14.11 -4.35 2.47
CA LYS A 218 15.53 -4.54 2.12
C LYS A 218 16.36 -4.92 3.35
N ASN A 219 16.13 -4.30 4.49
CA ASN A 219 16.84 -4.63 5.72
C ASN A 219 16.47 -6.03 6.22
N TRP A 220 15.18 -6.38 6.17
CA TRP A 220 14.72 -7.70 6.59
C TRP A 220 15.19 -8.80 5.65
N SER A 221 15.15 -8.59 4.33
CA SER A 221 15.69 -9.55 3.35
C SER A 221 17.19 -9.81 3.57
N LYS A 222 17.97 -8.77 3.88
CA LYS A 222 19.38 -8.92 4.24
C LYS A 222 19.56 -9.77 5.50
N LYS A 223 18.77 -9.50 6.53
CA LYS A 223 18.80 -10.30 7.78
C LYS A 223 18.44 -11.76 7.53
N ILE A 224 17.43 -12.04 6.72
CA ILE A 224 17.05 -13.40 6.32
C ILE A 224 18.19 -14.07 5.56
N ASN A 225 18.84 -13.38 4.63
CA ASN A 225 19.97 -13.91 3.90
C ASN A 225 21.12 -14.31 4.83
N ASP A 226 21.44 -13.48 5.81
CA ASP A 226 22.47 -13.80 6.83
C ASP A 226 22.09 -15.03 7.65
N ILE A 227 20.80 -15.18 7.98
CA ILE A 227 20.27 -16.36 8.70
C ILE A 227 20.38 -17.62 7.84
N PHE A 228 19.97 -17.57 6.58
CA PHE A 228 20.06 -18.71 5.66
C PHE A 228 21.51 -19.13 5.46
N SER A 229 22.42 -18.18 5.25
CA SER A 229 23.85 -18.45 5.12
C SER A 229 24.46 -19.12 6.36
N LYS A 230 24.07 -18.68 7.58
CA LYS A 230 24.58 -19.25 8.84
C LYS A 230 24.08 -20.66 9.13
N ASN A 231 22.88 -20.99 8.69
CA ASN A 231 22.23 -22.27 8.98
C ASN A 231 22.29 -23.25 7.80
N ASN A 232 22.95 -22.89 6.72
CA ASN A 232 23.11 -23.72 5.51
C ASN A 232 21.75 -24.13 4.88
N ILE A 233 20.77 -23.22 4.95
CA ILE A 233 19.40 -23.40 4.43
C ILE A 233 19.29 -22.79 3.04
#